data_9ffc69889f56833c9cadc6bda89aa447
#
_entry.id   9ffc69889f56833c9cadc6bda89aa447
#
_cell.length_a   1.000
_cell.length_b   1.000
_cell.length_c   1.000
_cell.angle_alpha   90.00
_cell.angle_beta   90.00
_cell.angle_gamma   90.00
#
_symmetry.space_group_name_H-M   'P 1'
#
loop_
_entity.id
_entity.type
_entity.pdbx_description
1 polymer ?
#
loop_
_entity_poly.entity_id
_entity_poly.type
_entity_poly.pdbx_seq_one_letter_code
_entity_poly.pdbx_strand_id
1 'polypeptide(L)'
;MADHFERVKEYIVDLGFTIDEEIADEEIIVINDEDRGIHQLVIDCEDDLLVLEQLILKFPGEVTAAVYRRLLQMNRSFVFGAFVLNEEGDTLLYRNTLALDNLDLNELDTTINALSLGLAETGDELLRFVAGE
;
A
#
# COMPACT_ATOMS: atom_id res chain seq x y z
N MET A 1 20.13 -20.45 -4.36
CA MET A 1 19.36 -19.28 -4.78
C MET A 1 18.47 -18.82 -3.65
N ALA A 2 18.51 -17.56 -3.35
CA ALA A 2 17.60 -17.01 -2.35
C ALA A 2 16.18 -17.03 -2.89
N ASP A 3 15.28 -17.58 -2.12
CA ASP A 3 13.86 -17.49 -2.43
C ASP A 3 13.36 -16.17 -1.85
N HIS A 4 13.13 -15.21 -2.72
CA HIS A 4 12.68 -13.88 -2.32
C HIS A 4 11.35 -13.93 -1.59
N PHE A 5 10.42 -14.76 -2.07
CA PHE A 5 9.09 -14.87 -1.46
C PHE A 5 9.16 -15.40 -0.03
N GLU A 6 9.95 -16.44 0.20
CA GLU A 6 10.12 -16.98 1.55
C GLU A 6 10.75 -15.94 2.48
N ARG A 7 11.75 -15.21 2.01
CA ARG A 7 12.39 -14.16 2.80
C ARG A 7 11.43 -13.04 3.16
N VAL A 8 10.61 -12.61 2.21
CA VAL A 8 9.59 -11.58 2.47
C VAL A 8 8.61 -12.05 3.53
N LYS A 9 8.13 -13.29 3.44
CA LYS A 9 7.22 -13.84 4.43
C LYS A 9 7.86 -13.87 5.83
N GLU A 10 9.13 -14.25 5.92
CA GLU A 10 9.85 -14.26 7.20
C GLU A 10 9.94 -12.84 7.78
N TYR A 11 10.24 -11.84 6.95
CA TYR A 11 10.30 -10.45 7.39
C TYR A 11 8.95 -9.98 7.93
N ILE A 12 7.86 -10.32 7.23
CA ILE A 12 6.51 -9.93 7.65
C ILE A 12 6.17 -10.51 9.02
N VAL A 13 6.48 -11.78 9.24
CA VAL A 13 6.26 -12.43 10.52
C VAL A 13 7.16 -11.81 11.60
N ASP A 14 8.42 -11.55 11.30
CA ASP A 14 9.36 -10.91 12.23
C ASP A 14 8.91 -9.52 12.65
N LEU A 15 8.21 -8.81 11.77
CA LEU A 15 7.66 -7.48 12.09
C LEU A 15 6.38 -7.56 12.92
N GLY A 16 5.89 -8.76 13.21
CA GLY A 16 4.74 -8.95 14.08
C GLY A 16 3.41 -9.07 13.35
N PHE A 17 3.43 -9.13 12.04
CA PHE A 17 2.19 -9.31 11.27
C PHE A 17 1.82 -10.78 11.14
N THR A 18 0.52 -11.02 11.07
CA THR A 18 -0.02 -12.32 10.69
C THR A 18 -0.30 -12.30 9.19
N ILE A 19 0.10 -13.33 8.48
CA ILE A 19 -0.23 -13.47 7.06
C ILE A 19 -1.65 -14.01 6.99
N ASP A 20 -2.58 -13.19 6.54
CA ASP A 20 -4.00 -13.55 6.51
C ASP A 20 -4.37 -14.36 5.27
N GLU A 21 -3.65 -14.16 4.17
CA GLU A 21 -3.87 -14.90 2.94
C GLU A 21 -2.56 -15.07 2.20
N GLU A 22 -2.36 -16.21 1.60
CA GLU A 22 -1.18 -16.50 0.79
C GLU A 22 -1.61 -17.16 -0.51
N ILE A 23 -1.17 -16.60 -1.64
CA ILE A 23 -1.37 -17.18 -2.96
C ILE A 23 0.03 -17.59 -3.45
N ALA A 24 0.46 -18.78 -3.06
CA ALA A 24 1.84 -19.22 -3.25
C ALA A 24 2.25 -19.26 -4.73
N ASP A 25 1.36 -19.69 -5.61
CA ASP A 25 1.67 -19.79 -7.05
C ASP A 25 1.96 -18.44 -7.68
N GLU A 26 1.39 -17.37 -7.14
CA GLU A 26 1.58 -16.00 -7.63
C GLU A 26 2.57 -15.23 -6.77
N GLU A 27 3.07 -15.83 -5.69
CA GLU A 27 3.98 -15.20 -4.74
C GLU A 27 3.38 -13.92 -4.14
N ILE A 28 2.13 -14.02 -3.69
CA ILE A 28 1.38 -12.93 -3.09
C ILE A 28 1.00 -13.30 -1.66
N ILE A 29 1.14 -12.34 -0.75
CA ILE A 29 0.56 -12.44 0.59
C ILE A 29 -0.29 -11.20 0.86
N VAL A 30 -1.25 -11.35 1.77
CA VAL A 30 -2.13 -10.25 2.20
C VAL A 30 -2.07 -10.15 3.71
N ILE A 31 -1.89 -8.95 4.22
CA ILE A 31 -1.85 -8.69 5.65
C ILE A 31 -2.85 -7.61 6.03
N ASN A 32 -3.24 -7.63 7.29
CA ASN A 32 -4.14 -6.65 7.90
C ASN A 32 -3.59 -6.23 9.26
N ASP A 33 -3.76 -4.96 9.58
CA ASP A 33 -3.55 -4.42 10.92
C ASP A 33 -4.41 -3.16 11.03
N GLU A 34 -5.66 -3.36 11.41
CA GLU A 34 -6.67 -2.30 11.39
C GLU A 34 -6.29 -1.10 12.26
N ASP A 35 -5.63 -1.34 13.40
CA ASP A 35 -5.20 -0.26 14.29
C ASP A 35 -4.22 0.69 13.61
N ARG A 36 -3.47 0.20 12.60
CA ARG A 36 -2.50 0.97 11.84
C ARG A 36 -3.01 1.42 10.48
N GLY A 37 -4.29 1.17 10.20
CA GLY A 37 -4.88 1.52 8.91
C GLY A 37 -4.48 0.58 7.77
N ILE A 38 -3.90 -0.57 8.09
CA ILE A 38 -3.49 -1.56 7.08
C ILE A 38 -4.66 -2.51 6.87
N HIS A 39 -5.25 -2.44 5.68
CA HIS A 39 -6.42 -3.23 5.32
C HIS A 39 -6.23 -3.87 3.96
N GLN A 40 -6.15 -5.19 3.94
CA GLN A 40 -5.93 -5.97 2.71
C GLN A 40 -4.73 -5.42 1.94
N LEU A 41 -3.61 -5.23 2.63
CA LEU A 41 -2.37 -4.81 1.97
C LEU A 41 -1.81 -6.01 1.20
N VAL A 42 -1.76 -5.88 -0.10
CA VAL A 42 -1.24 -6.92 -0.99
C VAL A 42 0.26 -6.71 -1.13
N ILE A 43 1.01 -7.76 -0.87
CA ILE A 43 2.48 -7.76 -0.99
C ILE A 43 2.82 -8.83 -2.02
N ASP A 44 3.28 -8.38 -3.17
CA ASP A 44 3.41 -9.18 -4.39
C ASP A 44 4.86 -9.18 -4.87
N CYS A 45 5.46 -10.38 -4.95
CA CYS A 45 6.79 -10.54 -5.52
C CYS A 45 6.65 -10.76 -7.04
N GLU A 46 7.04 -9.78 -7.82
CA GLU A 46 7.00 -9.85 -9.29
C GLU A 46 8.40 -9.69 -9.85
N ASP A 47 8.98 -10.78 -10.35
CA ASP A 47 10.34 -10.80 -10.88
C ASP A 47 11.33 -10.27 -9.82
N ASP A 48 11.98 -9.15 -10.09
CA ASP A 48 12.96 -8.55 -9.18
C ASP A 48 12.36 -7.51 -8.26
N LEU A 49 11.04 -7.35 -8.28
CA LEU A 49 10.36 -6.27 -7.56
C LEU A 49 9.41 -6.81 -6.49
N LEU A 50 9.30 -6.05 -5.42
CA LEU A 50 8.26 -6.23 -4.41
C LEU A 50 7.27 -5.10 -4.57
N VAL A 51 6.02 -5.42 -4.90
CA VAL A 51 4.97 -4.42 -5.07
C VAL A 51 4.04 -4.49 -3.85
N LEU A 52 3.88 -3.35 -3.18
CA LEU A 52 2.93 -3.23 -2.07
C LEU A 52 1.78 -2.36 -2.56
N GLU A 53 0.56 -2.85 -2.41
CA GLU A 53 -0.61 -2.14 -2.91
C GLU A 53 -1.80 -2.34 -1.98
N GLN A 54 -2.47 -1.24 -1.64
CA GLN A 54 -3.67 -1.28 -0.83
C GLN A 54 -4.75 -0.44 -1.49
N LEU A 55 -5.94 -1.01 -1.65
CA LEU A 55 -7.10 -0.25 -2.07
C LEU A 55 -7.51 0.66 -0.93
N ILE A 56 -7.61 1.96 -1.20
CA ILE A 56 -7.93 2.95 -0.18
C ILE A 56 -9.41 3.27 -0.19
N LEU A 57 -9.95 3.66 -1.34
CA LEU A 57 -11.37 3.95 -1.47
C LEU A 57 -11.79 3.89 -2.94
N LYS A 58 -13.10 3.72 -3.14
CA LYS A 58 -13.71 3.85 -4.45
C LYS A 58 -14.61 5.09 -4.41
N PHE A 59 -14.44 5.96 -5.39
CA PHE A 59 -15.26 7.18 -5.45
C PHE A 59 -16.68 6.83 -5.89
N PRO A 60 -17.72 7.38 -5.23
CA PRO A 60 -19.10 7.01 -5.54
C PRO A 60 -19.65 7.63 -6.82
N GLY A 61 -18.94 8.59 -7.41
CA GLY A 61 -19.38 9.26 -8.63
C GLY A 61 -18.21 9.89 -9.34
N GLU A 62 -18.47 10.87 -10.19
CA GLU A 62 -17.40 11.55 -10.90
C GLU A 62 -16.50 12.31 -9.94
N VAL A 63 -15.19 12.24 -10.20
CA VAL A 63 -14.19 12.91 -9.40
C VAL A 63 -13.84 14.23 -10.05
N THR A 64 -13.85 15.31 -9.26
CA THR A 64 -13.54 16.64 -9.80
C THR A 64 -12.04 16.83 -9.95
N ALA A 65 -11.67 17.78 -10.81
CA ALA A 65 -10.25 18.13 -10.98
C ALA A 65 -9.63 18.60 -9.66
N ALA A 66 -10.41 19.26 -8.81
CA ALA A 66 -9.92 19.73 -7.51
C ALA A 66 -9.49 18.56 -6.60
N VAL A 67 -10.25 17.47 -6.61
CA VAL A 67 -9.91 16.27 -5.83
C VAL A 67 -8.63 15.64 -6.37
N TYR A 68 -8.52 15.47 -7.68
CA TYR A 68 -7.30 14.93 -8.28
C TYR A 68 -6.08 15.78 -7.95
N ARG A 69 -6.23 17.10 -8.03
CA ARG A 69 -5.15 18.01 -7.66
C ARG A 69 -4.72 17.81 -6.22
N ARG A 70 -5.69 17.72 -5.31
CA ARG A 70 -5.39 17.53 -3.89
C ARG A 70 -4.68 16.20 -3.62
N LEU A 71 -5.09 15.13 -4.29
CA LEU A 71 -4.43 13.82 -4.16
C LEU A 71 -2.97 13.89 -4.59
N LEU A 72 -2.69 14.58 -5.69
CA LEU A 72 -1.29 14.75 -6.13
C LEU A 72 -0.50 15.59 -5.14
N GLN A 73 -1.11 16.60 -4.52
CA GLN A 73 -0.47 17.39 -3.48
C GLN A 73 -0.15 16.55 -2.24
N MET A 74 -1.07 15.65 -1.86
CA MET A 74 -0.87 14.75 -0.73
C MET A 74 0.33 13.83 -0.93
N ASN A 75 0.63 13.46 -2.18
CA ASN A 75 1.77 12.62 -2.49
C ASN A 75 3.10 13.23 -2.06
N ARG A 76 3.17 14.54 -1.93
CA ARG A 76 4.40 15.20 -1.43
C ARG A 76 4.71 14.82 0.01
N SER A 77 3.71 14.41 0.77
CA SER A 77 3.87 14.04 2.18
C SER A 77 4.34 12.60 2.36
N PHE A 78 4.22 11.77 1.33
CA PHE A 78 4.68 10.39 1.41
C PHE A 78 6.18 10.33 1.15
N VAL A 79 6.91 9.76 2.09
CA VAL A 79 8.34 9.50 1.92
C VAL A 79 8.52 8.31 0.97
N PHE A 80 7.67 7.29 1.12
CA PHE A 80 7.69 6.10 0.29
C PHE A 80 6.30 5.85 -0.27
N GLY A 81 6.24 5.48 -1.55
CA GLY A 81 4.98 5.19 -2.20
C GLY A 81 4.18 6.44 -2.55
N ALA A 82 2.99 6.21 -3.06
CA ALA A 82 2.13 7.28 -3.53
C ALA A 82 0.69 6.80 -3.66
N PHE A 83 -0.24 7.73 -3.65
CA PHE A 83 -1.60 7.47 -4.12
C PHE A 83 -1.58 7.35 -5.64
N VAL A 84 -2.25 6.33 -6.14
CA VAL A 84 -2.44 6.12 -7.58
C VAL A 84 -3.90 5.81 -7.85
N LEU A 85 -4.31 6.03 -9.08
CA LEU A 85 -5.66 5.68 -9.52
C LEU A 85 -5.60 4.46 -10.42
N ASN A 86 -6.70 3.69 -10.44
CA ASN A 86 -6.85 2.64 -11.45
C ASN A 86 -7.07 3.28 -12.84
N GLU A 87 -7.14 2.46 -13.89
CA GLU A 87 -7.33 2.96 -15.26
C GLU A 87 -8.59 3.79 -15.43
N GLU A 88 -9.68 3.36 -14.79
CA GLU A 88 -10.96 4.05 -14.87
C GLU A 88 -10.97 5.37 -14.09
N GLY A 89 -10.02 5.56 -13.17
CA GLY A 89 -9.93 6.76 -12.37
C GLY A 89 -10.93 6.85 -11.24
N ASP A 90 -11.61 5.75 -10.91
CA ASP A 90 -12.66 5.71 -9.88
C ASP A 90 -12.23 5.08 -8.57
N THR A 91 -11.04 4.49 -8.53
CA THR A 91 -10.55 3.81 -7.34
C THR A 91 -9.17 4.35 -6.97
N LEU A 92 -9.03 4.74 -5.72
CA LEU A 92 -7.77 5.23 -5.18
C LEU A 92 -7.04 4.09 -4.48
N LEU A 93 -5.76 3.91 -4.85
CA LEU A 93 -4.89 2.93 -4.23
C LEU A 93 -3.65 3.61 -3.68
N TYR A 94 -3.03 2.97 -2.70
CA TYR A 94 -1.66 3.27 -2.33
C TYR A 94 -0.76 2.22 -2.97
N ARG A 95 0.35 2.65 -3.55
CA ARG A 95 1.28 1.73 -4.21
C ARG A 95 2.72 2.13 -3.93
N ASN A 96 3.55 1.13 -3.65
CA ASN A 96 4.98 1.30 -3.55
C ASN A 96 5.67 0.09 -4.15
N THR A 97 6.85 0.30 -4.72
CA THR A 97 7.64 -0.74 -5.34
C THR A 97 9.06 -0.69 -4.79
N LEU A 98 9.56 -1.83 -4.34
CA LEU A 98 10.91 -1.99 -3.81
C LEU A 98 11.67 -3.01 -4.63
N ALA A 99 12.99 -2.87 -4.71
CA ALA A 99 13.82 -3.91 -5.30
C ALA A 99 13.94 -5.08 -4.32
N LEU A 100 13.81 -6.31 -4.83
CA LEU A 100 13.97 -7.49 -3.98
C LEU A 100 15.43 -7.80 -3.70
N ASP A 101 16.32 -7.48 -4.62
CA ASP A 101 17.75 -7.65 -4.39
C ASP A 101 18.19 -6.74 -3.25
N ASN A 102 18.82 -7.35 -2.25
CA ASN A 102 19.31 -6.65 -1.05
C ASN A 102 18.21 -6.04 -0.18
N LEU A 103 16.96 -6.43 -0.39
CA LEU A 103 15.88 -6.00 0.50
C LEU A 103 16.17 -6.49 1.92
N ASP A 104 16.04 -5.60 2.89
CA ASP A 104 16.23 -5.96 4.29
C ASP A 104 14.95 -5.67 5.10
N LEU A 105 14.98 -6.16 6.34
CA LEU A 105 13.84 -6.04 7.25
C LEU A 105 13.50 -4.59 7.51
N ASN A 106 14.51 -3.74 7.66
CA ASN A 106 14.32 -2.33 7.97
C ASN A 106 13.63 -1.58 6.82
N GLU A 107 13.99 -1.89 5.57
CA GLU A 107 13.34 -1.26 4.42
C GLU A 107 11.86 -1.60 4.37
N LEU A 108 11.52 -2.85 4.61
CA LEU A 108 10.13 -3.28 4.59
C LEU A 108 9.35 -2.65 5.74
N ASP A 109 9.93 -2.64 6.93
CA ASP A 109 9.32 -2.00 8.10
C ASP A 109 9.06 -0.51 7.86
N THR A 110 10.06 0.19 7.35
CA THR A 110 9.96 1.63 7.06
C THR A 110 8.87 1.91 6.03
N THR A 111 8.78 1.06 5.00
CA THR A 111 7.77 1.21 3.95
C THR A 111 6.35 1.03 4.50
N ILE A 112 6.14 0.00 5.31
CA ILE A 112 4.81 -0.25 5.89
C ILE A 112 4.44 0.86 6.87
N ASN A 113 5.39 1.33 7.67
CA ASN A 113 5.15 2.44 8.59
C ASN A 113 4.81 3.72 7.84
N ALA A 114 5.42 3.97 6.69
CA ALA A 114 5.13 5.15 5.88
C ALA A 114 3.68 5.13 5.38
N LEU A 115 3.19 3.96 4.97
CA LEU A 115 1.78 3.80 4.60
C LEU A 115 0.87 4.15 5.79
N SER A 116 1.15 3.57 6.94
CA SER A 116 0.33 3.78 8.15
C SER A 116 0.28 5.26 8.54
N LEU A 117 1.44 5.93 8.55
CA LEU A 117 1.52 7.35 8.88
C LEU A 117 0.82 8.22 7.83
N GLY A 118 1.00 7.91 6.56
CA GLY A 118 0.35 8.66 5.48
C GLY A 118 -1.16 8.57 5.55
N LEU A 119 -1.70 7.40 5.85
CA LEU A 119 -3.14 7.23 6.01
C LEU A 119 -3.67 7.94 7.24
N ALA A 120 -2.90 7.96 8.33
CA ALA A 120 -3.29 8.71 9.53
C ALA A 120 -3.38 10.21 9.26
N GLU A 121 -2.47 10.74 8.44
CA GLU A 121 -2.46 12.16 8.10
C GLU A 121 -3.55 12.57 7.12
N THR A 122 -3.94 11.69 6.21
CA THR A 122 -4.84 12.03 5.10
C THR A 122 -6.25 11.46 5.25
N GLY A 123 -6.45 10.53 6.16
CA GLY A 123 -7.69 9.76 6.25
C GLY A 123 -8.95 10.59 6.36
N ASP A 124 -8.95 11.62 7.20
CA ASP A 124 -10.13 12.46 7.39
C ASP A 124 -10.51 13.21 6.12
N GLU A 125 -9.52 13.72 5.41
CA GLU A 125 -9.78 14.43 4.15
C GLU A 125 -10.26 13.47 3.07
N LEU A 126 -9.71 12.26 3.02
CA LEU A 126 -10.14 11.25 2.07
C LEU A 126 -11.62 10.87 2.30
N LEU A 127 -12.03 10.76 3.56
CA LEU A 127 -13.43 10.49 3.88
C LEU A 127 -14.36 11.60 3.41
N ARG A 128 -13.90 12.85 3.47
CA ARG A 128 -14.70 13.97 2.95
C ARG A 128 -14.90 13.88 1.45
N PHE A 129 -13.89 13.42 0.71
CA PHE A 129 -14.03 13.24 -0.74
C PHE A 129 -15.12 12.21 -1.07
N VAL A 130 -15.22 11.13 -0.28
CA VAL A 130 -16.25 10.11 -0.47
C VAL A 130 -17.63 10.68 -0.12
N ALA A 131 -17.71 11.57 0.85
CA ALA A 131 -18.96 12.21 1.25
C ALA A 131 -19.38 13.34 0.32
N GLY A 132 -18.57 13.67 -0.70
CA GLY A 132 -18.89 14.73 -1.65
C GLY A 132 -18.60 16.14 -1.16
N GLU A 133 -17.72 16.25 -0.17
CA GLU A 133 -17.36 17.55 0.42
C GLU A 133 -16.05 18.10 -0.09
#